data_983cc9f1cf7234ad41a94496985a9d9b
#
_entry.id   983cc9f1cf7234ad41a94496985a9d9b
#
_cell.length_a   1.000
_cell.length_b   1.000
_cell.length_c   1.000
_cell.angle_alpha   90.00
_cell.angle_beta   90.00
_cell.angle_gamma   90.00
#
_symmetry.space_group_name_H-M   'P 1'
#
loop_
_entity.id
_entity.type
_entity.pdbx_description
1 polymer ?
#
loop_
_entity_poly.entity_id
_entity_poly.type
_entity_poly.pdbx_seq_one_letter_code
_entity_poly.pdbx_strand_id
1 'polypeptide(L)'
;MSAPTVPNARYYSGFYPMHLALLSVASNVLPVAWWTPASKEPFRFVVAIDRRNHSLELLRRCGEAALHFLPWSERERVVRAGYSSGKKRDKASKLGFVLEPAACLAETRVVQGADAVFELRVRRELVDQDDDGDHVPFLFDVVHVHRGTRPATGEPLLFLGWRDFATLGERWRFRP
;
A
#
# COMPACT_ATOMS: atom_id res chain seq x y z
N MET A 1 -12.28 28.07 -10.67
CA MET A 1 -12.28 27.41 -12.00
C MET A 1 -12.09 25.92 -11.73
N SER A 2 -13.06 25.05 -12.08
CA SER A 2 -12.91 23.62 -11.94
C SER A 2 -11.83 23.12 -12.90
N ALA A 3 -10.92 22.26 -12.40
CA ALA A 3 -9.92 21.63 -13.23
C ALA A 3 -10.57 20.80 -14.35
N PRO A 4 -9.99 20.75 -15.57
CA PRO A 4 -10.53 19.94 -16.64
C PRO A 4 -10.50 18.46 -16.26
N THR A 5 -11.66 17.81 -16.26
CA THR A 5 -11.78 16.37 -16.01
C THR A 5 -11.50 15.58 -17.28
N VAL A 6 -10.46 14.77 -17.26
CA VAL A 6 -10.21 13.77 -18.30
C VAL A 6 -11.08 12.53 -17.99
N PRO A 7 -11.85 11.99 -18.96
CA PRO A 7 -12.67 10.81 -18.73
C PRO A 7 -11.85 9.62 -18.20
N ASN A 8 -12.30 9.04 -17.10
CA ASN A 8 -11.62 7.94 -16.38
C ASN A 8 -11.25 6.72 -17.24
N ALA A 9 -11.96 6.48 -18.35
CA ALA A 9 -11.75 5.31 -19.19
C ALA A 9 -10.36 5.20 -19.85
N ARG A 10 -9.52 6.24 -19.76
CA ARG A 10 -8.24 6.29 -20.48
C ARG A 10 -7.00 6.37 -19.60
N TYR A 11 -7.10 6.45 -18.28
CA TYR A 11 -5.90 6.57 -17.43
C TYR A 11 -5.11 5.26 -17.26
N TYR A 12 -5.63 4.16 -17.77
CA TYR A 12 -4.95 2.85 -17.71
C TYR A 12 -3.77 2.70 -18.65
N SER A 13 -3.68 3.57 -19.66
CA SER A 13 -2.67 3.42 -20.71
C SER A 13 -1.31 3.92 -20.22
N GLY A 14 -0.32 3.05 -20.20
CA GLY A 14 1.08 3.40 -20.12
C GLY A 14 1.73 3.36 -18.74
N PHE A 15 0.99 3.25 -17.62
CA PHE A 15 1.60 3.15 -16.29
C PHE A 15 1.40 1.82 -15.56
N TYR A 16 0.63 0.91 -16.13
CA TYR A 16 0.60 -0.49 -15.68
C TYR A 16 1.62 -1.35 -16.46
N PRO A 17 2.19 -2.40 -15.85
CA PRO A 17 1.92 -2.91 -14.51
C PRO A 17 2.55 -2.06 -13.40
N MET A 18 1.89 -2.04 -12.23
CA MET A 18 2.44 -1.46 -11.00
C MET A 18 2.69 -2.55 -9.96
N HIS A 19 3.79 -2.43 -9.21
CA HIS A 19 4.04 -3.34 -8.10
C HIS A 19 3.01 -3.09 -7.00
N LEU A 20 2.19 -4.10 -6.69
CA LEU A 20 1.20 -4.03 -5.62
C LEU A 20 1.87 -4.32 -4.29
N ALA A 21 1.92 -3.33 -3.43
CA ALA A 21 2.37 -3.47 -2.05
C ALA A 21 1.19 -3.59 -1.09
N LEU A 22 1.45 -4.05 0.13
CA LEU A 22 0.50 -4.00 1.23
C LEU A 22 0.96 -2.91 2.20
N LEU A 23 0.10 -1.95 2.50
CA LEU A 23 0.34 -0.93 3.53
C LEU A 23 -0.36 -1.34 4.81
N SER A 24 0.35 -1.33 5.94
CA SER A 24 -0.28 -1.37 7.26
C SER A 24 -0.31 0.03 7.88
N VAL A 25 -1.39 0.33 8.60
CA VAL A 25 -1.58 1.53 9.39
C VAL A 25 -2.27 1.13 10.68
N ALA A 26 -1.63 1.33 11.81
CA ALA A 26 -1.99 0.69 13.08
C ALA A 26 -2.10 -0.84 12.91
N SER A 27 -3.25 -1.45 13.16
CA SER A 27 -3.52 -2.87 12.90
C SER A 27 -4.30 -3.14 11.60
N ASN A 28 -4.62 -2.10 10.81
CA ASN A 28 -5.31 -2.27 9.54
C ASN A 28 -4.33 -2.48 8.39
N VAL A 29 -4.75 -3.22 7.36
CA VAL A 29 -3.95 -3.48 6.15
C VAL A 29 -4.74 -3.12 4.90
N LEU A 30 -4.07 -2.60 3.85
CA LEU A 30 -4.68 -2.30 2.56
C LEU A 30 -3.67 -2.48 1.42
N PRO A 31 -4.10 -2.99 0.26
CA PRO A 31 -3.23 -3.02 -0.91
C PRO A 31 -3.09 -1.61 -1.48
N VAL A 32 -1.89 -1.26 -1.88
CA VAL A 32 -1.57 0.02 -2.52
C VAL A 32 -0.73 -0.23 -3.77
N ALA A 33 -1.19 0.32 -4.90
CA ALA A 33 -0.45 0.34 -6.15
C ALA A 33 0.14 1.74 -6.44
N TRP A 34 -0.46 2.79 -5.90
CA TRP A 34 -0.02 4.16 -6.11
C TRP A 34 1.00 4.57 -5.05
N TRP A 35 2.22 4.09 -5.24
CA TRP A 35 3.39 4.41 -4.44
C TRP A 35 4.63 4.54 -5.33
N THR A 36 5.60 5.32 -4.89
CA THR A 36 6.88 5.46 -5.58
C THR A 36 7.99 5.88 -4.62
N PRO A 37 9.25 5.43 -4.83
CA PRO A 37 10.39 6.06 -4.19
C PRO A 37 10.48 7.53 -4.61
N ALA A 38 10.65 8.43 -3.66
CA ALA A 38 10.73 9.87 -3.88
C ALA A 38 12.12 10.46 -3.65
N SER A 39 12.97 9.79 -2.87
CA SER A 39 14.34 10.20 -2.58
C SER A 39 15.16 9.00 -2.09
N LYS A 40 16.44 8.97 -2.39
CA LYS A 40 17.39 7.98 -1.85
C LYS A 40 18.03 8.44 -0.56
N GLU A 41 18.30 9.74 -0.43
CA GLU A 41 18.95 10.32 0.74
C GLU A 41 18.38 11.71 1.01
N PRO A 42 17.62 11.86 2.10
CA PRO A 42 17.08 10.78 2.93
C PRO A 42 16.12 9.90 2.17
N PHE A 43 16.01 8.62 2.56
CA PHE A 43 15.15 7.66 1.86
C PHE A 43 13.67 7.96 2.13
N ARG A 44 12.90 8.10 1.05
CA ARG A 44 11.50 8.50 1.11
C ARG A 44 10.64 7.78 0.10
N PHE A 45 9.37 7.63 0.47
CA PHE A 45 8.30 7.20 -0.44
C PHE A 45 7.20 8.25 -0.52
N VAL A 46 6.53 8.28 -1.67
CA VAL A 46 5.17 8.83 -1.78
C VAL A 46 4.21 7.64 -1.88
N VAL A 47 3.11 7.70 -1.12
CA VAL A 47 2.00 6.74 -1.19
C VAL A 47 0.70 7.52 -1.24
N ALA A 48 -0.19 7.21 -2.20
CA ALA A 48 -1.51 7.81 -2.29
C ALA A 48 -2.59 6.85 -1.79
N ILE A 49 -3.50 7.34 -0.95
CA ILE A 49 -4.56 6.57 -0.29
C ILE A 49 -5.92 7.15 -0.69
N ASP A 50 -6.85 6.30 -1.16
CA ASP A 50 -8.22 6.69 -1.49
C ASP A 50 -8.89 7.36 -0.27
N ARG A 51 -9.54 8.52 -0.49
CA ARG A 51 -10.21 9.31 0.55
C ARG A 51 -11.28 8.54 1.33
N ARG A 52 -11.87 7.51 0.71
CA ARG A 52 -12.89 6.66 1.34
C ARG A 52 -12.29 5.55 2.20
N ASN A 53 -10.97 5.35 2.14
CA ASN A 53 -10.32 4.26 2.87
C ASN A 53 -10.18 4.62 4.35
N HIS A 54 -10.61 3.71 5.23
CA HIS A 54 -10.47 3.88 6.68
C HIS A 54 -9.02 4.08 7.14
N SER A 55 -8.04 3.55 6.39
CA SER A 55 -6.63 3.74 6.72
C SER A 55 -6.17 5.19 6.62
N LEU A 56 -6.84 6.04 5.83
CA LEU A 56 -6.54 7.48 5.76
C LEU A 56 -6.77 8.15 7.11
N GLU A 57 -7.92 7.85 7.74
CA GLU A 57 -8.27 8.36 9.07
C GLU A 57 -7.27 7.89 10.14
N LEU A 58 -6.90 6.60 10.09
CA LEU A 58 -5.89 6.03 10.99
C LEU A 58 -4.53 6.69 10.78
N LEU A 59 -4.10 6.86 9.53
CA LEU A 59 -2.81 7.46 9.18
C LEU A 59 -2.70 8.91 9.67
N ARG A 60 -3.75 9.70 9.49
CA ARG A 60 -3.79 11.09 9.98
C ARG A 60 -3.70 11.17 11.51
N ARG A 61 -4.21 10.14 12.21
CA ARG A 61 -4.15 10.06 13.66
C ARG A 61 -2.78 9.64 14.18
N CYS A 62 -2.21 8.55 13.66
CA CYS A 62 -0.95 7.99 14.20
C CYS A 62 0.31 8.49 13.49
N GLY A 63 0.21 8.98 12.26
CA GLY A 63 1.37 9.43 11.50
C GLY A 63 2.34 8.33 11.07
N GLU A 64 1.93 7.07 11.17
CA GLU A 64 2.78 5.90 10.98
C GLU A 64 2.18 4.92 9.97
N ALA A 65 3.02 4.31 9.15
CA ALA A 65 2.65 3.22 8.26
C ALA A 65 3.81 2.24 8.07
N ALA A 66 3.55 1.05 7.56
CA ALA A 66 4.60 0.19 7.04
C ALA A 66 4.22 -0.34 5.66
N LEU A 67 5.15 -0.29 4.72
CA LEU A 67 4.98 -0.74 3.34
C LEU A 67 5.65 -2.10 3.17
N HIS A 68 4.85 -3.11 2.79
CA HIS A 68 5.28 -4.51 2.70
C HIS A 68 5.25 -4.96 1.26
N PHE A 69 6.30 -5.64 0.84
CA PHE A 69 6.37 -6.37 -0.41
C PHE A 69 6.19 -7.86 -0.13
N LEU A 70 5.07 -8.40 -0.59
CA LEU A 70 4.71 -9.80 -0.39
C LEU A 70 4.87 -10.57 -1.70
N PRO A 71 5.27 -11.86 -1.65
CA PRO A 71 5.44 -12.68 -2.84
C PRO A 71 4.12 -12.98 -3.54
N TRP A 72 4.17 -13.39 -4.79
CA TRP A 72 3.02 -13.79 -5.60
C TRP A 72 2.12 -14.85 -4.94
N SER A 73 2.70 -15.73 -4.13
CA SER A 73 1.94 -16.73 -3.37
C SER A 73 0.91 -16.11 -2.42
N GLU A 74 1.11 -14.87 -1.99
CA GLU A 74 0.25 -14.12 -1.10
C GLU A 74 -0.84 -13.29 -1.80
N ARG A 75 -0.89 -13.31 -3.12
CA ARG A 75 -1.74 -12.46 -3.98
C ARG A 75 -3.20 -12.44 -3.55
N GLU A 76 -3.76 -13.59 -3.21
CA GLU A 76 -5.19 -13.69 -2.91
C GLU A 76 -5.55 -12.89 -1.65
N ARG A 77 -4.81 -13.08 -0.55
CA ARG A 77 -5.09 -12.36 0.69
C ARG A 77 -4.75 -10.88 0.60
N VAL A 78 -3.69 -10.51 -0.14
CA VAL A 78 -3.34 -9.10 -0.39
C VAL A 78 -4.47 -8.41 -1.15
N VAL A 79 -4.94 -9.01 -2.25
CA VAL A 79 -6.02 -8.45 -3.06
C VAL A 79 -7.34 -8.38 -2.27
N ARG A 80 -7.70 -9.45 -1.53
CA ARG A 80 -8.89 -9.48 -0.66
C ARG A 80 -8.88 -8.38 0.41
N ALA A 81 -7.72 -7.93 0.85
CA ALA A 81 -7.62 -6.79 1.77
C ALA A 81 -8.18 -5.48 1.19
N GLY A 82 -8.18 -5.32 -0.14
CA GLY A 82 -8.81 -4.18 -0.81
C GLY A 82 -10.33 -4.20 -0.83
N TYR A 83 -10.92 -5.39 -0.74
CA TYR A 83 -12.39 -5.60 -0.78
C TYR A 83 -13.05 -5.69 0.61
N SER A 84 -12.28 -5.45 1.67
CA SER A 84 -12.75 -5.54 3.05
C SER A 84 -12.48 -4.25 3.80
N SER A 85 -13.46 -3.76 4.56
CA SER A 85 -13.27 -2.59 5.44
C SER A 85 -12.77 -3.03 6.81
N GLY A 86 -11.71 -2.37 7.32
CA GLY A 86 -11.20 -2.55 8.68
C GLY A 86 -12.00 -1.80 9.76
N LYS A 87 -13.03 -1.04 9.37
CA LYS A 87 -13.78 -0.15 10.28
C LYS A 87 -14.52 -0.89 11.41
N LYS A 88 -15.01 -2.10 11.16
CA LYS A 88 -15.86 -2.86 12.09
C LYS A 88 -15.25 -4.19 12.56
N ARG A 89 -14.10 -4.59 12.05
CA ARG A 89 -13.54 -5.93 12.29
C ARG A 89 -12.03 -5.92 12.11
N ASP A 90 -11.33 -6.75 12.86
CA ASP A 90 -9.93 -7.07 12.61
C ASP A 90 -9.78 -7.78 11.25
N LYS A 91 -9.54 -6.97 10.23
CA LYS A 91 -9.39 -7.42 8.85
C LYS A 91 -8.12 -8.23 8.65
N ALA A 92 -7.03 -7.84 9.31
CA ALA A 92 -5.74 -8.50 9.16
C ALA A 92 -5.82 -9.95 9.63
N SER A 93 -6.31 -10.20 10.83
CA SER A 93 -6.49 -11.54 11.39
C SER A 93 -7.42 -12.41 10.53
N LYS A 94 -8.55 -11.86 10.06
CA LYS A 94 -9.49 -12.60 9.20
C LYS A 94 -8.90 -13.06 7.88
N LEU A 95 -7.95 -12.31 7.35
CA LEU A 95 -7.26 -12.64 6.10
C LEU A 95 -5.99 -13.47 6.36
N GLY A 96 -5.75 -13.88 7.62
CA GLY A 96 -4.62 -14.70 7.98
C GLY A 96 -3.28 -13.96 8.02
N PHE A 97 -3.29 -12.61 8.09
CA PHE A 97 -2.06 -11.86 8.34
C PHE A 97 -1.68 -11.93 9.82
N VAL A 98 -0.45 -12.32 10.08
CA VAL A 98 0.15 -12.23 11.41
C VAL A 98 0.81 -10.87 11.51
N LEU A 99 0.40 -10.09 12.51
CA LEU A 99 0.92 -8.76 12.77
C LEU A 99 1.87 -8.79 13.97
N GLU A 100 3.07 -8.25 13.76
CA GLU A 100 4.12 -8.16 14.80
C GLU A 100 4.40 -6.69 15.17
N PRO A 101 4.97 -6.42 16.35
CA PRO A 101 5.46 -5.09 16.67
C PRO A 101 6.49 -4.61 15.62
N ALA A 102 6.41 -3.36 15.24
CA ALA A 102 7.43 -2.70 14.43
C ALA A 102 8.69 -2.42 15.25
N ALA A 103 9.81 -2.19 14.59
CA ALA A 103 11.08 -1.86 15.25
C ALA A 103 11.12 -0.39 15.72
N CYS A 104 10.57 0.53 14.90
CA CYS A 104 10.67 1.98 15.12
C CYS A 104 9.33 2.72 15.15
N LEU A 105 8.19 2.00 15.00
CA LEU A 105 6.85 2.58 15.05
C LEU A 105 6.16 2.19 16.36
N ALA A 106 5.37 3.12 16.93
CA ALA A 106 4.70 2.92 18.20
C ALA A 106 3.34 2.21 18.08
N GLU A 107 2.53 2.65 17.10
CA GLU A 107 1.15 2.19 16.92
C GLU A 107 1.00 1.21 15.74
N THR A 108 1.82 1.36 14.71
CA THR A 108 1.70 0.55 13.49
C THR A 108 2.44 -0.78 13.63
N ARG A 109 1.78 -1.84 13.21
CA ARG A 109 2.29 -3.21 13.20
C ARG A 109 2.82 -3.59 11.83
N VAL A 110 3.79 -4.49 11.77
CA VAL A 110 4.33 -5.06 10.53
C VAL A 110 3.76 -6.45 10.27
N VAL A 111 3.61 -6.79 8.99
CA VAL A 111 3.12 -8.11 8.55
C VAL A 111 4.29 -9.08 8.45
N GLN A 112 4.17 -10.21 9.14
CA GLN A 112 5.14 -11.29 9.12
C GLN A 112 5.22 -11.94 7.73
N GLY A 113 6.43 -12.35 7.33
CA GLY A 113 6.66 -13.13 6.11
C GLY A 113 6.70 -12.31 4.81
N ALA A 114 6.76 -11.00 4.89
CA ALA A 114 7.03 -10.15 3.74
C ALA A 114 8.50 -10.29 3.27
N ASP A 115 8.72 -10.16 1.95
CA ASP A 115 10.07 -10.16 1.36
C ASP A 115 10.89 -8.93 1.76
N ALA A 116 10.20 -7.80 1.94
CA ALA A 116 10.76 -6.56 2.48
C ALA A 116 9.68 -5.74 3.17
N VAL A 117 10.05 -5.03 4.24
CA VAL A 117 9.18 -4.09 4.96
C VAL A 117 9.93 -2.78 5.17
N PHE A 118 9.26 -1.68 4.86
CA PHE A 118 9.73 -0.32 5.12
C PHE A 118 8.82 0.33 6.15
N GLU A 119 9.37 0.65 7.34
CA GLU A 119 8.67 1.41 8.35
C GLU A 119 8.72 2.90 8.01
N LEU A 120 7.57 3.55 8.03
CA LEU A 120 7.35 4.86 7.47
C LEU A 120 6.76 5.81 8.52
N ARG A 121 7.28 7.03 8.57
CA ARG A 121 6.64 8.15 9.27
C ARG A 121 6.19 9.20 8.29
N VAL A 122 4.97 9.68 8.48
CA VAL A 122 4.42 10.78 7.69
C VAL A 122 5.30 12.01 7.90
N ARG A 123 5.86 12.50 6.79
CA ARG A 123 6.54 13.78 6.77
C ARG A 123 5.57 14.91 6.48
N ARG A 124 4.68 14.67 5.52
CA ARG A 124 3.66 15.64 5.14
C ARG A 124 2.59 15.01 4.24
N GLU A 125 1.37 15.46 4.35
CA GLU A 125 0.29 15.26 3.38
C GLU A 125 0.52 16.24 2.21
N LEU A 126 0.37 15.76 0.96
CA LEU A 126 0.71 16.51 -0.25
C LEU A 126 -0.56 17.00 -0.98
N VAL A 127 -1.51 17.55 -0.24
CA VAL A 127 -2.74 18.11 -0.78
C VAL A 127 -2.96 19.50 -0.21
N ASP A 128 -3.54 20.38 -1.02
CA ASP A 128 -4.02 21.69 -0.58
C ASP A 128 -5.43 21.57 0.02
N GLN A 129 -5.90 22.63 0.69
CA GLN A 129 -7.22 22.63 1.34
C GLN A 129 -8.39 22.43 0.37
N ASP A 130 -8.22 22.85 -0.87
CA ASP A 130 -9.25 22.82 -1.92
C ASP A 130 -9.07 21.60 -2.88
N ASP A 131 -8.19 20.65 -2.53
CA ASP A 131 -7.96 19.46 -3.35
C ASP A 131 -9.16 18.51 -3.28
N ASP A 132 -9.80 18.27 -4.44
CA ASP A 132 -10.96 17.41 -4.63
C ASP A 132 -10.58 16.02 -5.23
N GLY A 133 -9.29 15.73 -5.40
CA GLY A 133 -8.79 14.45 -5.87
C GLY A 133 -9.29 13.27 -5.04
N ASP A 134 -9.53 12.13 -5.65
CA ASP A 134 -10.05 10.93 -4.98
C ASP A 134 -9.00 10.21 -4.10
N HIS A 135 -7.73 10.54 -4.26
CA HIS A 135 -6.62 10.02 -3.46
C HIS A 135 -5.84 11.15 -2.80
N VAL A 136 -5.34 10.86 -1.62
CA VAL A 136 -4.49 11.75 -0.83
C VAL A 136 -3.07 11.19 -0.84
N PRO A 137 -2.11 11.85 -1.51
CA PRO A 137 -0.71 11.47 -1.46
C PRO A 137 -0.03 11.98 -0.19
N PHE A 138 0.80 11.13 0.39
CA PHE A 138 1.63 11.42 1.56
C PHE A 138 3.10 11.22 1.20
N LEU A 139 3.94 12.14 1.64
CA LEU A 139 5.38 11.97 1.67
C LEU A 139 5.77 11.34 3.01
N PHE A 140 6.52 10.24 2.94
CA PHE A 140 7.01 9.51 4.11
C PHE A 140 8.53 9.52 4.17
N ASP A 141 9.07 9.65 5.37
CA ASP A 141 10.45 9.29 5.66
C ASP A 141 10.50 7.79 6.03
N VAL A 142 11.46 7.05 5.46
CA VAL A 142 11.75 5.67 5.86
C VAL A 142 12.57 5.71 7.13
N VAL A 143 12.06 5.11 8.21
CA VAL A 143 12.72 5.12 9.52
C VAL A 143 13.38 3.79 9.86
N HIS A 144 12.95 2.69 9.23
CA HIS A 144 13.57 1.37 9.35
C HIS A 144 13.27 0.50 8.14
N VAL A 145 14.17 -0.45 7.84
CA VAL A 145 14.02 -1.41 6.75
C VAL A 145 14.27 -2.81 7.29
N HIS A 146 13.24 -3.66 7.24
CA HIS A 146 13.39 -5.09 7.46
C HIS A 146 13.76 -5.74 6.12
N ARG A 147 14.90 -6.39 6.08
CA ARG A 147 15.26 -7.23 4.95
C ARG A 147 14.68 -8.62 5.19
N GLY A 148 13.92 -9.10 4.23
CA GLY A 148 13.43 -10.48 4.27
C GLY A 148 14.58 -11.46 4.36
N THR A 149 14.37 -12.57 5.03
CA THR A 149 15.35 -13.67 5.14
C THR A 149 15.51 -14.42 3.83
N ARG A 150 14.66 -14.16 2.84
CA ARG A 150 14.75 -14.70 1.49
C ARG A 150 15.43 -13.69 0.57
N PRO A 151 16.34 -14.14 -0.33
CA PRO A 151 16.76 -13.28 -1.43
C PRO A 151 15.49 -12.82 -2.17
N ALA A 152 15.49 -11.61 -2.69
CA ALA A 152 14.39 -11.04 -3.48
C ALA A 152 14.19 -11.77 -4.84
N THR A 153 14.20 -13.10 -4.81
CA THR A 153 13.84 -14.00 -5.91
C THR A 153 12.34 -14.27 -5.93
N GLY A 154 11.62 -13.63 -5.01
CA GLY A 154 10.17 -13.73 -4.96
C GLY A 154 9.56 -13.10 -6.20
N GLU A 155 8.63 -13.82 -6.77
CA GLU A 155 7.80 -13.33 -7.87
C GLU A 155 7.01 -12.12 -7.39
N PRO A 156 7.19 -10.92 -7.98
CA PRO A 156 6.50 -9.71 -7.54
C PRO A 156 5.00 -9.82 -7.82
N LEU A 157 4.19 -9.25 -6.95
CA LEU A 157 2.77 -9.11 -7.19
C LEU A 157 2.52 -7.84 -8.02
N LEU A 158 2.15 -8.00 -9.28
CA LEU A 158 1.91 -6.92 -10.23
C LEU A 158 0.41 -6.68 -10.42
N PHE A 159 -0.01 -5.43 -10.36
CA PHE A 159 -1.35 -4.98 -10.66
C PHE A 159 -1.41 -4.46 -12.10
N LEU A 160 -2.32 -5.00 -12.90
CA LEU A 160 -2.50 -4.66 -14.31
C LEU A 160 -3.72 -3.77 -14.57
N GLY A 161 -4.37 -3.31 -13.51
CA GLY A 161 -5.63 -2.57 -13.58
C GLY A 161 -6.87 -3.45 -13.34
N TRP A 162 -7.95 -2.85 -12.86
CA TRP A 162 -9.21 -3.50 -12.54
C TRP A 162 -9.04 -4.69 -11.56
N ARG A 163 -9.17 -5.91 -12.06
CA ARG A 163 -9.06 -7.16 -11.31
C ARG A 163 -7.98 -8.08 -11.87
N ASP A 164 -7.11 -7.54 -12.70
CA ASP A 164 -6.07 -8.30 -13.37
C ASP A 164 -4.75 -8.11 -12.63
N PHE A 165 -4.11 -9.24 -12.34
CA PHE A 165 -2.84 -9.31 -11.64
C PHE A 165 -1.92 -10.27 -12.39
N ALA A 166 -0.61 -10.07 -12.23
CA ALA A 166 0.41 -10.92 -12.82
C ALA A 166 1.61 -11.05 -11.88
N THR A 167 2.47 -11.96 -12.18
CA THR A 167 3.87 -11.96 -11.79
C THR A 167 4.73 -12.09 -13.03
N LEU A 168 6.02 -12.23 -12.88
CA LEU A 168 6.89 -12.48 -14.02
C LEU A 168 6.58 -13.86 -14.63
N GLY A 169 5.94 -13.86 -15.81
CA GLY A 169 5.57 -15.06 -16.54
C GLY A 169 4.21 -15.68 -16.20
N GLU A 170 3.46 -15.14 -15.23
CA GLU A 170 2.14 -15.64 -14.86
C GLU A 170 1.10 -14.54 -14.80
N ARG A 171 -0.19 -14.86 -15.13
CA ARG A 171 -1.33 -13.95 -15.01
C ARG A 171 -2.46 -14.63 -14.25
N TRP A 172 -3.08 -13.88 -13.34
CA TRP A 172 -4.22 -14.32 -12.55
C TRP A 172 -5.28 -13.21 -12.47
N ARG A 173 -6.56 -13.60 -12.54
CA ARG A 173 -7.69 -12.68 -12.39
C ARG A 173 -8.41 -12.96 -11.07
N PHE A 174 -8.48 -11.94 -10.22
CA PHE A 174 -9.28 -12.01 -9.00
C PHE A 174 -10.78 -11.96 -9.32
N ARG A 175 -11.55 -12.90 -8.73
CA ARG A 175 -13.01 -12.91 -8.73
C ARG A 175 -13.47 -12.75 -7.29
N PRO A 176 -14.17 -11.62 -6.92
CA PRO A 176 -14.62 -11.35 -5.55
C PRO A 176 -15.72 -12.30 -5.10
#